data_a9fc23d6cbb9a9532331174681c285b4
#
_entry.id   a9fc23d6cbb9a9532331174681c285b4
#
_cell.length_a   1.000
_cell.length_b   1.000
_cell.length_c   1.000
_cell.angle_alpha   90.00
_cell.angle_beta   90.00
_cell.angle_gamma   90.00
#
_symmetry.space_group_name_H-M   'P 1'
#
loop_
_entity.id
_entity.type
_entity.pdbx_description
1 polymer ?
#
loop_
_entity_poly.entity_id
_entity_poly.type
_entity_poly.pdbx_seq_one_letter_code
_entity_poly.pdbx_strand_id
1 'polypeptide(L)'
;RADSVNRNCSEVGSFMSQSYQIIYEGGSDEIVEKKSRFIAHVFPVHSEEEAAGHIEQIRKKYWDARHNCHAFVIGPNNEISRCSDDGEPSGTAGRPILEVLQGQGIHDVLVVVTRYFGGTLLGTGGLVRAYSQATQAGLAASRVMTKRPGRKITVGTDYNGIGKLQYIVGKRQIPVMDTRYGEAVEMDVLVPEEEVRVLIKEITEATAGKAELDISDELFFAVLDGQPMIF
;
A
#
# COMPACT_ATOMS: atom_id res chain seq x y z
N ARG A 1 36.77 -30.54 -34.78
CA ARG A 1 35.71 -29.53 -35.04
C ARG A 1 34.90 -29.44 -33.78
N ALA A 2 35.15 -28.36 -33.02
CA ALA A 2 34.45 -28.03 -31.78
C ALA A 2 33.34 -27.03 -32.13
N ASP A 3 32.09 -27.38 -31.82
CA ASP A 3 31.00 -26.43 -31.86
C ASP A 3 30.71 -25.91 -30.45
N SER A 4 31.03 -24.65 -30.27
CA SER A 4 30.76 -23.85 -29.08
C SER A 4 29.28 -23.55 -28.99
N VAL A 5 28.59 -24.10 -28.01
CA VAL A 5 27.23 -23.70 -27.64
C VAL A 5 27.34 -22.50 -26.68
N ASN A 6 27.19 -21.36 -27.26
CA ASN A 6 27.06 -20.08 -26.53
C ASN A 6 25.65 -20.05 -25.92
N ARG A 7 25.49 -20.33 -24.62
CA ARG A 7 24.24 -20.11 -23.91
C ARG A 7 24.22 -18.66 -23.45
N ASN A 8 23.45 -17.84 -24.17
CA ASN A 8 23.01 -16.55 -23.69
C ASN A 8 22.34 -16.72 -22.33
N CYS A 9 23.00 -16.25 -21.28
CA CYS A 9 22.35 -15.86 -20.05
C CYS A 9 21.50 -14.63 -20.38
N SER A 10 20.23 -14.83 -20.69
CA SER A 10 19.24 -13.78 -20.73
C SER A 10 19.21 -13.13 -19.33
N GLU A 11 19.53 -11.85 -19.31
CA GLU A 11 19.31 -10.95 -18.18
C GLU A 11 17.83 -11.02 -17.79
N VAL A 12 17.53 -11.80 -16.77
CA VAL A 12 16.30 -11.62 -16.00
C VAL A 12 16.55 -10.34 -15.19
N GLY A 13 16.18 -9.20 -15.76
CA GLY A 13 16.11 -7.95 -15.03
C GLY A 13 15.24 -8.19 -13.81
N SER A 14 15.85 -8.21 -12.63
CA SER A 14 15.15 -8.17 -11.35
C SER A 14 14.35 -6.86 -11.35
N PHE A 15 13.07 -6.95 -11.65
CA PHE A 15 12.13 -5.87 -11.34
C PHE A 15 12.11 -5.76 -9.82
N MET A 16 12.95 -4.87 -9.28
CA MET A 16 12.88 -4.54 -7.86
C MET A 16 11.47 -4.00 -7.61
N SER A 17 10.72 -4.72 -6.80
CA SER A 17 9.39 -4.30 -6.38
C SER A 17 9.51 -2.93 -5.72
N GLN A 18 8.65 -1.98 -6.10
CA GLN A 18 8.70 -0.63 -5.57
C GLN A 18 7.78 -0.47 -4.36
N SER A 19 8.15 0.42 -3.46
CA SER A 19 7.26 0.82 -2.37
C SER A 19 6.06 1.58 -2.91
N TYR A 20 4.88 1.32 -2.36
CA TYR A 20 3.63 1.99 -2.74
C TYR A 20 2.74 2.24 -1.52
N GLN A 21 1.82 3.19 -1.66
CA GLN A 21 0.88 3.52 -0.59
C GLN A 21 -0.38 2.68 -0.70
N ILE A 22 -0.90 2.25 0.44
CA ILE A 22 -2.16 1.52 0.57
C ILE A 22 -3.02 2.15 1.66
N ILE A 23 -4.32 1.86 1.63
CA ILE A 23 -5.23 2.19 2.73
C ILE A 23 -5.16 1.06 3.77
N TYR A 24 -4.76 1.41 5.00
CA TYR A 24 -4.84 0.50 6.14
C TYR A 24 -6.24 0.48 6.76
N GLU A 25 -6.79 1.66 7.00
CA GLU A 25 -8.12 1.83 7.54
C GLU A 25 -8.87 2.89 6.73
N GLY A 26 -10.00 2.49 6.16
CA GLY A 26 -10.83 3.36 5.37
C GLY A 26 -11.54 4.42 6.22
N GLY A 27 -11.63 5.63 5.69
CA GLY A 27 -12.34 6.75 6.27
C GLY A 27 -13.56 7.18 5.48
N SER A 28 -14.25 8.17 5.99
CA SER A 28 -15.38 8.80 5.31
C SER A 28 -15.41 10.28 5.65
N ASP A 29 -15.67 11.11 4.65
CA ASP A 29 -15.87 12.53 4.83
C ASP A 29 -16.88 13.08 3.82
N GLU A 30 -17.41 14.27 4.07
CA GLU A 30 -18.43 14.91 3.27
C GLU A 30 -18.02 16.34 2.91
N ILE A 31 -18.23 16.70 1.65
CA ILE A 31 -18.18 18.08 1.20
C ILE A 31 -19.53 18.58 0.70
N VAL A 32 -19.76 19.87 0.79
CA VAL A 32 -20.97 20.54 0.24
C VAL A 32 -20.53 21.58 -0.78
N GLU A 33 -21.04 21.44 -2.02
CA GLU A 33 -20.81 22.38 -3.11
C GLU A 33 -22.15 22.82 -3.70
N LYS A 34 -22.46 24.12 -3.65
CA LYS A 34 -23.73 24.70 -4.11
C LYS A 34 -24.97 23.92 -3.62
N LYS A 35 -25.00 23.58 -2.33
CA LYS A 35 -26.01 22.77 -1.64
C LYS A 35 -26.06 21.30 -2.05
N SER A 36 -25.30 20.84 -3.04
CA SER A 36 -25.14 19.42 -3.31
C SER A 36 -24.18 18.83 -2.27
N ARG A 37 -24.51 17.64 -1.74
CA ARG A 37 -23.69 16.90 -0.79
C ARG A 37 -22.96 15.79 -1.52
N PHE A 38 -21.67 15.64 -1.24
CA PHE A 38 -20.80 14.58 -1.78
C PHE A 38 -20.16 13.86 -0.60
N ILE A 39 -20.55 12.61 -0.38
CA ILE A 39 -20.11 11.81 0.75
C ILE A 39 -19.16 10.74 0.21
N ALA A 40 -17.88 10.86 0.54
CA ALA A 40 -16.86 9.89 0.15
C ALA A 40 -16.72 8.81 1.22
N HIS A 41 -16.68 7.56 0.79
CA HIS A 41 -16.31 6.40 1.58
C HIS A 41 -15.12 5.71 0.94
N VAL A 42 -14.08 5.44 1.74
CA VAL A 42 -12.85 4.80 1.32
C VAL A 42 -12.75 3.42 1.95
N PHE A 43 -12.37 2.42 1.17
CA PHE A 43 -12.23 1.04 1.62
C PHE A 43 -10.91 0.46 1.12
N PRO A 44 -10.14 -0.27 1.96
CA PRO A 44 -9.11 -1.17 1.47
C PRO A 44 -9.76 -2.33 0.71
N VAL A 45 -9.26 -2.67 -0.46
CA VAL A 45 -9.77 -3.78 -1.29
C VAL A 45 -8.61 -4.48 -2.00
N HIS A 46 -8.71 -5.81 -2.13
CA HIS A 46 -7.68 -6.63 -2.76
C HIS A 46 -8.20 -7.41 -3.98
N SER A 47 -9.51 -7.33 -4.25
CA SER A 47 -10.15 -7.97 -5.41
C SER A 47 -11.31 -7.15 -5.94
N GLU A 48 -11.71 -7.43 -7.20
CA GLU A 48 -12.91 -6.81 -7.81
C GLU A 48 -14.19 -7.24 -7.08
N GLU A 49 -14.23 -8.45 -6.51
CA GLU A 49 -15.35 -8.96 -5.73
C GLU A 49 -15.53 -8.18 -4.42
N GLU A 50 -14.43 -7.90 -3.70
CA GLU A 50 -14.47 -7.07 -2.50
C GLU A 50 -14.96 -5.65 -2.83
N ALA A 51 -14.43 -5.05 -3.90
CA ALA A 51 -14.86 -3.74 -4.36
C ALA A 51 -16.37 -3.73 -4.68
N ALA A 52 -16.88 -4.73 -5.43
CA ALA A 52 -18.30 -4.87 -5.74
C ALA A 52 -19.17 -5.02 -4.48
N GLY A 53 -18.70 -5.78 -3.49
CA GLY A 53 -19.37 -5.95 -2.21
C GLY A 53 -19.54 -4.62 -1.46
N HIS A 54 -18.49 -3.80 -1.37
CA HIS A 54 -18.56 -2.49 -0.73
C HIS A 54 -19.43 -1.50 -1.51
N ILE A 55 -19.36 -1.49 -2.84
CA ILE A 55 -20.23 -0.65 -3.69
C ILE A 55 -21.70 -0.96 -3.41
N GLU A 56 -22.04 -2.23 -3.34
CA GLU A 56 -23.41 -2.66 -3.06
C GLU A 56 -23.86 -2.30 -1.62
N GLN A 57 -22.97 -2.37 -0.65
CA GLN A 57 -23.24 -1.91 0.73
C GLN A 57 -23.55 -0.40 0.75
N ILE A 58 -22.78 0.42 0.03
CA ILE A 58 -23.02 1.88 -0.07
C ILE A 58 -24.33 2.16 -0.79
N ARG A 59 -24.65 1.46 -1.88
CA ARG A 59 -25.94 1.59 -2.57
C ARG A 59 -27.11 1.28 -1.67
N LYS A 60 -27.03 0.27 -0.85
CA LYS A 60 -28.07 -0.06 0.14
C LYS A 60 -28.17 0.98 1.25
N LYS A 61 -27.03 1.47 1.74
CA LYS A 61 -26.99 2.50 2.80
C LYS A 61 -27.61 3.82 2.32
N TYR A 62 -27.34 4.22 1.08
CA TYR A 62 -27.82 5.45 0.46
C TYR A 62 -28.79 5.14 -0.70
N TRP A 63 -29.78 4.32 -0.41
CA TRP A 63 -30.76 3.80 -1.38
C TRP A 63 -31.56 4.90 -2.08
N ASP A 64 -31.71 6.07 -1.46
CA ASP A 64 -32.39 7.26 -1.95
C ASP A 64 -31.50 8.21 -2.77
N ALA A 65 -30.17 7.96 -2.79
CA ALA A 65 -29.25 8.71 -3.63
C ALA A 65 -29.30 8.23 -5.09
N ARG A 66 -29.19 9.16 -6.04
CA ARG A 66 -29.22 8.86 -7.48
C ARG A 66 -27.87 8.40 -8.03
N HIS A 67 -26.79 8.80 -7.36
CA HIS A 67 -25.42 8.58 -7.85
C HIS A 67 -24.53 8.10 -6.72
N ASN A 68 -23.95 6.91 -6.92
CA ASN A 68 -22.90 6.33 -6.09
C ASN A 68 -21.69 6.05 -7.01
N CYS A 69 -21.05 7.14 -7.43
CA CYS A 69 -19.92 7.09 -8.35
C CYS A 69 -18.69 6.50 -7.64
N HIS A 70 -17.89 5.73 -8.35
CA HIS A 70 -16.78 5.05 -7.70
C HIS A 70 -15.58 4.86 -8.63
N ALA A 71 -14.43 4.66 -8.03
CA ALA A 71 -13.25 4.12 -8.68
C ALA A 71 -12.44 3.26 -7.71
N PHE A 72 -11.73 2.26 -8.24
CA PHE A 72 -10.79 1.46 -7.49
C PHE A 72 -9.53 1.16 -8.28
N VAL A 73 -8.45 0.96 -7.54
CA VAL A 73 -7.13 0.58 -8.04
C VAL A 73 -6.63 -0.58 -7.20
N ILE A 74 -6.26 -1.68 -7.85
CA ILE A 74 -5.76 -2.89 -7.18
C ILE A 74 -4.42 -3.26 -7.81
N GLY A 75 -3.47 -3.65 -6.95
CA GLY A 75 -2.13 -4.07 -7.30
C GLY A 75 -1.12 -2.91 -7.43
N PRO A 76 0.17 -3.19 -7.20
CA PRO A 76 1.22 -2.16 -7.11
C PRO A 76 1.47 -1.41 -8.43
N ASN A 77 1.12 -2.00 -9.57
CA ASN A 77 1.31 -1.38 -10.89
C ASN A 77 -0.03 -0.98 -11.54
N ASN A 78 -1.09 -0.79 -10.76
CA ASN A 78 -2.45 -0.52 -11.25
C ASN A 78 -2.98 -1.64 -12.18
N GLU A 79 -2.69 -2.90 -11.86
CA GLU A 79 -3.06 -4.06 -12.68
C GLU A 79 -4.56 -4.09 -12.96
N ILE A 80 -5.35 -3.67 -11.97
CA ILE A 80 -6.79 -3.50 -12.14
C ILE A 80 -7.16 -2.07 -11.75
N SER A 81 -7.72 -1.33 -12.71
CA SER A 81 -8.27 0.00 -12.47
C SER A 81 -9.64 0.10 -13.13
N ARG A 82 -10.65 0.49 -12.37
CA ARG A 82 -12.03 0.65 -12.84
C ARG A 82 -12.65 1.91 -12.27
N CYS A 83 -13.57 2.49 -12.99
CA CYS A 83 -14.37 3.61 -12.51
C CYS A 83 -15.78 3.63 -13.13
N SER A 84 -16.72 4.31 -12.45
CA SER A 84 -18.09 4.45 -12.89
C SER A 84 -18.63 5.81 -12.51
N ASP A 85 -19.31 6.44 -13.46
CA ASP A 85 -20.04 7.70 -13.24
C ASP A 85 -21.44 7.48 -12.63
N ASP A 86 -21.93 6.24 -12.56
CA ASP A 86 -23.24 5.86 -11.98
C ASP A 86 -24.38 6.84 -12.29
N GLY A 87 -24.54 7.17 -13.57
CA GLY A 87 -25.58 8.07 -14.10
C GLY A 87 -25.27 9.56 -14.06
N GLU A 88 -24.11 9.99 -13.56
CA GLU A 88 -23.62 11.36 -13.82
C GLU A 88 -23.17 11.51 -15.29
N PRO A 89 -23.04 12.74 -15.81
CA PRO A 89 -22.50 12.94 -17.15
C PRO A 89 -21.13 12.27 -17.33
N SER A 90 -20.94 11.64 -18.49
CA SER A 90 -19.75 10.83 -18.76
C SER A 90 -18.44 11.57 -18.45
N GLY A 91 -17.56 10.94 -17.66
CA GLY A 91 -16.24 11.44 -17.29
C GLY A 91 -16.24 12.54 -16.22
N THR A 92 -17.38 12.82 -15.58
CA THR A 92 -17.46 13.92 -14.59
C THR A 92 -17.34 13.45 -13.14
N ALA A 93 -17.36 12.15 -12.89
CA ALA A 93 -17.33 11.57 -11.53
C ALA A 93 -16.32 10.46 -11.38
N GLY A 94 -16.53 9.31 -12.01
CA GLY A 94 -15.67 8.14 -11.84
C GLY A 94 -14.23 8.38 -12.26
N ARG A 95 -14.01 9.04 -13.39
CA ARG A 95 -12.67 9.38 -13.86
C ARG A 95 -11.93 10.36 -12.93
N PRO A 96 -12.52 11.48 -12.47
CA PRO A 96 -11.94 12.35 -11.47
C PRO A 96 -11.53 11.62 -10.17
N ILE A 97 -12.38 10.68 -9.68
CA ILE A 97 -12.03 9.85 -8.52
C ILE A 97 -10.77 9.03 -8.82
N LEU A 98 -10.72 8.34 -9.96
CA LEU A 98 -9.59 7.50 -10.36
C LEU A 98 -8.29 8.31 -10.51
N GLU A 99 -8.36 9.50 -11.12
CA GLU A 99 -7.22 10.39 -11.32
C GLU A 99 -6.62 10.86 -9.98
N VAL A 100 -7.45 11.07 -8.95
CA VAL A 100 -6.96 11.40 -7.59
C VAL A 100 -6.21 10.21 -6.99
N LEU A 101 -6.75 8.98 -7.09
CA LEU A 101 -6.08 7.78 -6.57
C LEU A 101 -4.72 7.56 -7.23
N GLN A 102 -4.68 7.61 -8.55
CA GLN A 102 -3.45 7.43 -9.32
C GLN A 102 -2.45 8.56 -9.07
N GLY A 103 -2.91 9.81 -9.00
CA GLY A 103 -2.07 10.97 -8.74
C GLY A 103 -1.43 10.97 -7.35
N GLN A 104 -2.08 10.35 -6.36
CA GLN A 104 -1.53 10.16 -5.01
C GLN A 104 -0.74 8.86 -4.86
N GLY A 105 -0.73 7.98 -5.87
CA GLY A 105 -0.03 6.69 -5.82
C GLY A 105 -0.59 5.75 -4.76
N ILE A 106 -1.91 5.83 -4.50
CA ILE A 106 -2.59 4.95 -3.54
C ILE A 106 -3.18 3.77 -4.29
N HIS A 107 -2.87 2.57 -3.84
CA HIS A 107 -3.28 1.30 -4.40
C HIS A 107 -4.09 0.47 -3.40
N ASP A 108 -4.66 -0.65 -3.85
CA ASP A 108 -5.48 -1.54 -3.04
C ASP A 108 -6.61 -0.77 -2.34
N VAL A 109 -7.29 0.09 -3.08
CA VAL A 109 -8.26 1.06 -2.60
C VAL A 109 -9.48 1.17 -3.50
N LEU A 110 -10.65 1.27 -2.87
CA LEU A 110 -11.91 1.69 -3.48
C LEU A 110 -12.35 3.00 -2.83
N VAL A 111 -12.81 3.95 -3.66
CA VAL A 111 -13.55 5.13 -3.21
C VAL A 111 -14.92 5.14 -3.85
N VAL A 112 -15.95 5.31 -3.03
CA VAL A 112 -17.33 5.52 -3.47
C VAL A 112 -17.77 6.90 -3.01
N VAL A 113 -18.21 7.74 -3.93
CA VAL A 113 -18.74 9.07 -3.64
C VAL A 113 -20.24 9.09 -3.94
N THR A 114 -21.04 9.20 -2.90
CA THR A 114 -22.50 9.34 -2.96
C THR A 114 -22.87 10.79 -3.08
N ARG A 115 -23.72 11.15 -4.06
CA ARG A 115 -24.18 12.52 -4.26
C ARG A 115 -25.67 12.69 -4.04
N TYR A 116 -26.00 13.76 -3.27
CA TYR A 116 -27.34 14.32 -3.18
C TYR A 116 -27.39 15.68 -3.87
N PHE A 117 -28.31 15.86 -4.81
CA PHE A 117 -28.47 17.10 -5.57
C PHE A 117 -29.05 18.22 -4.70
N GLY A 118 -28.42 19.38 -4.69
CA GLY A 118 -28.81 20.55 -3.89
C GLY A 118 -29.71 21.58 -4.60
N GLY A 119 -30.28 21.22 -5.73
CA GLY A 119 -31.17 22.12 -6.50
C GLY A 119 -30.46 23.11 -7.44
N THR A 120 -29.13 23.21 -7.39
CA THR A 120 -28.32 24.08 -8.26
C THR A 120 -27.37 23.23 -9.10
N LEU A 121 -27.39 23.43 -10.42
CA LEU A 121 -26.50 22.74 -11.35
C LEU A 121 -25.05 23.22 -11.18
N LEU A 122 -24.12 22.28 -11.08
CA LEU A 122 -22.68 22.57 -10.97
C LEU A 122 -22.01 22.76 -12.33
N GLY A 123 -22.56 22.14 -13.39
CA GLY A 123 -21.95 21.99 -14.69
C GLY A 123 -20.81 20.92 -14.64
N THR A 124 -20.33 20.51 -15.81
CA THR A 124 -19.32 19.44 -15.95
C THR A 124 -18.04 19.73 -15.15
N GLY A 125 -17.47 20.93 -15.30
CA GLY A 125 -16.26 21.32 -14.56
C GLY A 125 -16.48 21.45 -13.04
N GLY A 126 -17.69 21.81 -12.60
CA GLY A 126 -18.07 21.85 -11.19
C GLY A 126 -18.17 20.44 -10.59
N LEU A 127 -18.74 19.49 -11.34
CA LEU A 127 -18.81 18.09 -10.93
C LEU A 127 -17.41 17.47 -10.79
N VAL A 128 -16.57 17.63 -11.81
CA VAL A 128 -15.19 17.13 -11.79
C VAL A 128 -14.47 17.61 -10.51
N ARG A 129 -14.52 18.90 -10.21
CA ARG A 129 -13.89 19.46 -9.00
C ARG A 129 -14.50 18.90 -7.71
N ALA A 130 -15.82 18.79 -7.64
CA ALA A 130 -16.51 18.31 -6.45
C ALA A 130 -16.18 16.83 -6.17
N TYR A 131 -16.19 15.95 -7.18
CA TYR A 131 -15.80 14.55 -7.02
C TYR A 131 -14.34 14.38 -6.63
N SER A 132 -13.41 15.16 -7.23
CA SER A 132 -12.00 15.15 -6.85
C SER A 132 -11.80 15.62 -5.40
N GLN A 133 -12.46 16.70 -4.98
CA GLN A 133 -12.35 17.20 -3.61
C GLN A 133 -12.97 16.25 -2.58
N ALA A 134 -14.13 15.65 -2.87
CA ALA A 134 -14.72 14.65 -2.00
C ALA A 134 -13.81 13.43 -1.83
N THR A 135 -13.18 12.98 -2.91
CA THR A 135 -12.21 11.88 -2.87
C THR A 135 -11.02 12.25 -1.99
N GLN A 136 -10.45 13.43 -2.16
CA GLN A 136 -9.34 13.91 -1.33
C GLN A 136 -9.72 14.01 0.16
N ALA A 137 -10.92 14.49 0.47
CA ALA A 137 -11.42 14.55 1.83
C ALA A 137 -11.57 13.15 2.46
N GLY A 138 -12.15 12.20 1.73
CA GLY A 138 -12.26 10.80 2.17
C GLY A 138 -10.88 10.15 2.40
N LEU A 139 -9.92 10.38 1.52
CA LEU A 139 -8.55 9.88 1.69
C LEU A 139 -7.85 10.53 2.90
N ALA A 140 -8.04 11.83 3.11
CA ALA A 140 -7.49 12.54 4.28
C ALA A 140 -8.08 12.04 5.61
N ALA A 141 -9.32 11.53 5.61
CA ALA A 141 -9.95 10.91 6.75
C ALA A 141 -9.55 9.44 6.95
N SER A 142 -8.75 8.87 6.04
CA SER A 142 -8.29 7.48 6.06
C SER A 142 -6.89 7.37 6.65
N ARG A 143 -6.52 6.17 7.10
CA ARG A 143 -5.13 5.87 7.49
C ARG A 143 -4.40 5.23 6.31
N VAL A 144 -3.40 5.94 5.81
CA VAL A 144 -2.52 5.50 4.73
C VAL A 144 -1.24 4.93 5.31
N MET A 145 -0.72 3.85 4.73
CA MET A 145 0.59 3.30 5.07
C MET A 145 1.41 3.03 3.81
N THR A 146 2.73 2.99 3.98
CA THR A 146 3.64 2.61 2.90
C THR A 146 3.97 1.13 3.00
N LYS A 147 3.58 0.38 1.99
CA LYS A 147 3.94 -1.02 1.79
C LYS A 147 5.25 -1.05 1.00
N ARG A 148 6.28 -1.70 1.54
CA ARG A 148 7.61 -1.73 0.92
C ARG A 148 8.11 -3.16 0.77
N PRO A 149 8.88 -3.45 -0.30
CA PRO A 149 9.53 -4.75 -0.46
C PRO A 149 10.68 -4.91 0.55
N GLY A 150 10.91 -6.11 0.98
CA GLY A 150 12.00 -6.43 1.87
C GLY A 150 12.10 -7.91 2.17
N ARG A 151 12.90 -8.25 3.17
CA ARG A 151 13.12 -9.63 3.62
C ARG A 151 13.05 -9.73 5.13
N LYS A 152 12.56 -10.85 5.60
CA LYS A 152 12.77 -11.25 6.97
C LYS A 152 14.18 -11.87 7.06
N ILE A 153 14.99 -11.38 7.99
CA ILE A 153 16.31 -11.95 8.29
C ILE A 153 16.29 -12.42 9.73
N THR A 154 16.55 -13.71 9.93
CA THR A 154 16.79 -14.29 11.24
C THR A 154 18.30 -14.31 11.48
N VAL A 155 18.74 -13.61 12.53
CA VAL A 155 20.15 -13.50 12.89
C VAL A 155 20.40 -14.30 14.16
N GLY A 156 21.15 -15.40 14.04
CA GLY A 156 21.62 -16.20 15.16
C GLY A 156 22.98 -15.70 15.66
N THR A 157 23.16 -15.51 16.99
CA THR A 157 24.41 -15.08 17.60
C THR A 157 24.54 -15.59 19.05
N ASP A 158 25.72 -15.46 19.63
CA ASP A 158 25.94 -15.69 21.05
C ASP A 158 25.50 -14.47 21.91
N TYR A 159 25.49 -14.64 23.23
CA TYR A 159 25.13 -13.56 24.16
C TYR A 159 26.07 -12.35 24.13
N ASN A 160 27.29 -12.49 23.60
CA ASN A 160 28.24 -11.38 23.44
C ASN A 160 27.93 -10.58 22.16
N GLY A 161 27.36 -11.23 21.15
CA GLY A 161 27.00 -10.62 19.85
C GLY A 161 25.70 -9.82 19.90
N ILE A 162 24.72 -10.18 20.75
CA ILE A 162 23.37 -9.57 20.73
C ILE A 162 23.40 -8.07 20.94
N GLY A 163 24.23 -7.53 21.82
CA GLY A 163 24.34 -6.10 22.04
C GLY A 163 24.79 -5.31 20.79
N LYS A 164 25.66 -5.91 19.98
CA LYS A 164 26.11 -5.34 18.72
C LYS A 164 24.98 -5.34 17.69
N LEU A 165 24.22 -6.44 17.61
CA LEU A 165 23.06 -6.54 16.73
C LEU A 165 22.00 -5.50 17.08
N GLN A 166 21.63 -5.38 18.36
CA GLN A 166 20.68 -4.39 18.84
C GLN A 166 21.12 -2.95 18.49
N TYR A 167 22.40 -2.65 18.64
CA TYR A 167 22.96 -1.36 18.26
C TYR A 167 22.82 -1.08 16.75
N ILE A 168 23.20 -2.05 15.89
CA ILE A 168 23.14 -1.92 14.43
C ILE A 168 21.69 -1.71 13.97
N VAL A 169 20.79 -2.58 14.44
CA VAL A 169 19.37 -2.57 14.10
C VAL A 169 18.71 -1.27 14.58
N GLY A 170 18.98 -0.85 15.82
CA GLY A 170 18.46 0.40 16.37
C GLY A 170 18.96 1.63 15.64
N LYS A 171 20.26 1.72 15.31
CA LYS A 171 20.85 2.81 14.54
C LYS A 171 20.22 2.97 13.15
N ARG A 172 19.83 1.86 12.52
CA ARG A 172 19.19 1.84 11.20
C ARG A 172 17.68 1.91 11.25
N GLN A 173 17.08 1.93 12.44
CA GLN A 173 15.63 1.90 12.63
C GLN A 173 14.95 0.70 11.94
N ILE A 174 15.64 -0.43 11.88
CA ILE A 174 15.13 -1.67 11.32
C ILE A 174 14.14 -2.28 12.31
N PRO A 175 12.90 -2.63 11.88
CA PRO A 175 11.91 -3.25 12.75
C PRO A 175 12.36 -4.63 13.24
N VAL A 176 12.34 -4.84 14.54
CA VAL A 176 12.53 -6.14 15.18
C VAL A 176 11.16 -6.77 15.37
N MET A 177 10.99 -7.98 14.86
CA MET A 177 9.75 -8.75 15.03
C MET A 177 9.76 -9.55 16.32
N ASP A 178 10.88 -10.21 16.60
CA ASP A 178 11.03 -11.11 17.75
C ASP A 178 12.50 -11.26 18.14
N THR A 179 12.74 -11.59 19.41
CA THR A 179 14.06 -11.98 19.88
C THR A 179 13.89 -13.16 20.83
N ARG A 180 14.45 -14.31 20.44
CA ARG A 180 14.39 -15.56 21.19
C ARG A 180 15.71 -15.82 21.89
N TYR A 181 15.63 -16.14 23.17
CA TYR A 181 16.78 -16.44 24.03
C TYR A 181 16.79 -17.93 24.37
N GLY A 182 17.86 -18.63 24.02
CA GLY A 182 18.08 -20.05 24.27
C GLY A 182 19.56 -20.35 24.50
N GLU A 183 20.07 -21.45 23.96
CA GLU A 183 21.53 -21.72 23.94
C GLU A 183 22.29 -20.68 23.12
N ALA A 184 21.64 -20.17 22.06
CA ALA A 184 22.02 -19.01 21.31
C ALA A 184 20.88 -17.98 21.34
N VAL A 185 21.13 -16.77 20.85
CA VAL A 185 20.12 -15.73 20.70
C VAL A 185 19.79 -15.61 19.23
N GLU A 186 18.48 -15.66 18.90
CA GLU A 186 17.98 -15.43 17.56
C GLU A 186 17.16 -14.15 17.53
N MET A 187 17.41 -13.29 16.54
CA MET A 187 16.67 -12.05 16.32
C MET A 187 16.09 -12.05 14.93
N ASP A 188 14.76 -11.87 14.84
CA ASP A 188 14.03 -11.70 13.58
C ASP A 188 13.84 -10.21 13.28
N VAL A 189 14.32 -9.77 12.13
CA VAL A 189 14.22 -8.39 11.67
C VAL A 189 13.58 -8.31 10.28
N LEU A 190 12.83 -7.23 10.00
CA LEU A 190 12.31 -6.92 8.68
C LEU A 190 13.15 -5.83 8.03
N VAL A 191 13.80 -6.18 6.93
CA VAL A 191 14.80 -5.34 6.28
C VAL A 191 14.32 -4.92 4.92
N PRO A 192 14.24 -3.60 4.62
CA PRO A 192 13.97 -3.13 3.27
C PRO A 192 14.95 -3.72 2.26
N GLU A 193 14.50 -4.08 1.07
CA GLU A 193 15.33 -4.78 0.07
C GLU A 193 16.62 -4.00 -0.26
N GLU A 194 16.53 -2.69 -0.32
CA GLU A 194 17.68 -1.81 -0.57
C GLU A 194 18.75 -1.84 0.55
N GLU A 195 18.37 -2.20 1.78
CA GLU A 195 19.26 -2.25 2.93
C GLU A 195 19.84 -3.64 3.23
N VAL A 196 19.28 -4.70 2.64
CA VAL A 196 19.64 -6.10 2.95
C VAL A 196 21.14 -6.34 2.85
N ARG A 197 21.76 -5.97 1.72
CA ARG A 197 23.19 -6.19 1.48
C ARG A 197 24.08 -5.45 2.46
N VAL A 198 23.69 -4.21 2.79
CA VAL A 198 24.47 -3.35 3.70
C VAL A 198 24.37 -3.88 5.11
N LEU A 199 23.18 -4.28 5.55
CA LEU A 199 22.96 -4.86 6.88
C LEU A 199 23.74 -6.16 7.07
N ILE A 200 23.67 -7.08 6.10
CA ILE A 200 24.41 -8.35 6.14
C ILE A 200 25.90 -8.11 6.32
N LYS A 201 26.48 -7.17 5.53
CA LYS A 201 27.89 -6.82 5.64
C LYS A 201 28.23 -6.29 7.03
N GLU A 202 27.45 -5.34 7.56
CA GLU A 202 27.69 -4.72 8.87
C GLU A 202 27.58 -5.75 10.01
N ILE A 203 26.60 -6.65 9.97
CA ILE A 203 26.46 -7.75 10.95
C ILE A 203 27.65 -8.70 10.87
N THR A 204 28.06 -9.10 9.66
CA THR A 204 29.20 -10.01 9.47
C THR A 204 30.49 -9.40 10.01
N GLU A 205 30.75 -8.13 9.75
CA GLU A 205 31.93 -7.42 10.28
C GLU A 205 31.88 -7.29 11.81
N ALA A 206 30.73 -6.88 12.37
CA ALA A 206 30.57 -6.68 13.80
C ALA A 206 30.71 -7.98 14.62
N THR A 207 30.30 -9.10 14.04
CA THR A 207 30.39 -10.43 14.69
C THR A 207 31.62 -11.23 14.28
N ALA A 208 32.52 -10.64 13.48
CA ALA A 208 33.68 -11.32 12.88
C ALA A 208 33.32 -12.65 12.16
N GLY A 209 32.18 -12.63 11.45
CA GLY A 209 31.66 -13.77 10.70
C GLY A 209 31.04 -14.90 11.53
N LYS A 210 30.78 -14.67 12.83
CA LYS A 210 30.19 -15.70 13.71
C LYS A 210 28.67 -15.74 13.71
N ALA A 211 28.00 -14.68 13.23
CA ALA A 211 26.55 -14.69 13.16
C ALA A 211 26.07 -15.63 12.05
N GLU A 212 25.04 -16.39 12.35
CA GLU A 212 24.30 -17.19 11.38
C GLU A 212 23.14 -16.34 10.82
N LEU A 213 22.96 -16.38 9.50
CA LEU A 213 21.96 -15.58 8.82
C LEU A 213 21.04 -16.50 8.00
N ASP A 214 19.75 -16.46 8.29
CA ASP A 214 18.70 -17.06 7.47
C ASP A 214 17.85 -15.94 6.85
N ILE A 215 17.77 -15.91 5.52
CA ILE A 215 17.18 -14.83 4.75
C ILE A 215 15.99 -15.40 3.98
N SER A 216 14.79 -14.86 4.24
CA SER A 216 13.58 -15.25 3.53
C SER A 216 13.60 -14.85 2.05
N ASP A 217 12.64 -15.37 1.28
CA ASP A 217 12.26 -14.80 -0.01
C ASP A 217 11.78 -13.35 0.17
N GLU A 218 11.70 -12.61 -0.95
CA GLU A 218 11.14 -11.26 -0.97
C GLU A 218 9.69 -11.27 -0.47
N LEU A 219 9.35 -10.34 0.40
CA LEU A 219 8.02 -10.12 0.93
C LEU A 219 7.70 -8.63 0.94
N PHE A 220 6.43 -8.29 1.11
CA PHE A 220 6.03 -6.91 1.40
C PHE A 220 5.74 -6.74 2.88
N PHE A 221 6.14 -5.60 3.42
CA PHE A 221 5.83 -5.22 4.79
C PHE A 221 5.56 -3.71 4.93
N ALA A 222 4.90 -3.35 6.01
CA ALA A 222 4.73 -1.97 6.46
C ALA A 222 5.00 -1.89 7.97
N VAL A 223 5.22 -0.67 8.45
CA VAL A 223 5.35 -0.39 9.89
C VAL A 223 4.26 0.61 10.25
N LEU A 224 3.38 0.22 11.17
CA LEU A 224 2.32 1.06 11.69
C LEU A 224 2.50 1.23 13.20
N ASP A 225 2.59 2.47 13.67
CA ASP A 225 2.77 2.80 15.09
C ASP A 225 3.94 2.02 15.75
N GLY A 226 5.02 1.80 14.98
CA GLY A 226 6.20 1.04 15.41
C GLY A 226 6.04 -0.49 15.35
N GLN A 227 4.88 -1.00 14.94
CA GLN A 227 4.62 -2.43 14.80
C GLN A 227 4.78 -2.86 13.33
N PRO A 228 5.63 -3.85 13.04
CA PRO A 228 5.79 -4.38 11.71
C PRO A 228 4.62 -5.31 11.33
N MET A 229 4.19 -5.20 10.07
CA MET A 229 3.13 -6.03 9.47
C MET A 229 3.65 -6.61 8.16
N ILE A 230 3.46 -7.91 7.94
CA ILE A 230 3.81 -8.62 6.69
C ILE A 230 2.53 -8.84 5.86
N PHE A 231 2.65 -8.76 4.53
CA PHE A 231 1.56 -8.94 3.56
C PHE A 231 1.82 -10.12 2.64
#